data_f77b6f440e3fceb7639998a3a9eb95fd
#
_entry.id   f77b6f440e3fceb7639998a3a9eb95fd
#
_cell.length_a   1.000
_cell.length_b   1.000
_cell.length_c   1.000
_cell.angle_alpha   90.00
_cell.angle_beta   90.00
_cell.angle_gamma   90.00
#
_symmetry.space_group_name_H-M   'P 1'
#
loop_
_entity.id
_entity.type
_entity.pdbx_description
1 polymer ?
#
loop_
_entity_poly.entity_id
_entity_poly.type
_entity_poly.pdbx_seq_one_letter_code
_entity_poly.pdbx_strand_id
1 'polypeptide(L)'
;ANGVILITTKSGKTGQIVVNGSASVQIDNSVRIPKIQQKYAPGNLGFYKENSVTGGWGPLLKEGEKTYDNVGNFLGTGLYQKYDVNASGGTDKFTAYASFNYTSTDGVVPEDYKNRMGALLKATFTPSKWVKINASLNYIDTKSRSFGNEMSTIYTWPINNDMRVYKTPLGKPVYSIEDGGRYDNWNALTDANKIAAGVSPYW
;
A
#
# COMPACT_ATOMS: atom_id res chain seq x y z
N ALA A 1 11.47 -36.96 14.76
CA ALA A 1 10.02 -37.09 14.58
C ALA A 1 9.55 -35.86 13.82
N ASN A 2 8.97 -36.07 12.65
CA ASN A 2 8.41 -34.98 11.84
C ASN A 2 6.98 -34.71 12.31
N GLY A 3 6.70 -33.48 12.76
CA GLY A 3 5.34 -33.06 13.12
C GLY A 3 4.45 -32.92 11.90
N VAL A 4 3.16 -33.20 12.07
CA VAL A 4 2.13 -33.00 11.02
C VAL A 4 1.17 -31.93 11.50
N ILE A 5 0.89 -30.95 10.62
CA ILE A 5 -0.15 -29.96 10.86
C ILE A 5 -1.38 -30.32 10.02
N LEU A 6 -2.50 -30.64 10.69
CA LEU A 6 -3.76 -30.90 10.04
C LEU A 6 -4.65 -29.65 10.11
N ILE A 7 -5.00 -29.09 8.94
CA ILE A 7 -5.89 -27.93 8.84
C ILE A 7 -7.25 -28.40 8.34
N THR A 8 -8.28 -28.26 9.17
CA THR A 8 -9.67 -28.53 8.80
C THR A 8 -10.41 -27.20 8.58
N THR A 9 -10.88 -26.97 7.38
CA THR A 9 -11.63 -25.76 7.05
C THR A 9 -13.10 -25.89 7.44
N LYS A 10 -13.76 -24.77 7.73
CA LYS A 10 -15.20 -24.74 8.07
C LYS A 10 -16.03 -25.35 6.94
N SER A 11 -17.08 -26.07 7.32
CA SER A 11 -18.07 -26.71 6.44
C SER A 11 -19.48 -26.50 6.97
N GLY A 12 -20.48 -26.81 6.15
CA GLY A 12 -21.88 -26.79 6.58
C GLY A 12 -22.13 -27.73 7.77
N LYS A 13 -23.02 -27.33 8.66
CA LYS A 13 -23.46 -28.11 9.80
C LYS A 13 -24.96 -28.36 9.72
N THR A 14 -25.42 -29.52 10.18
CA THR A 14 -26.84 -29.81 10.36
C THR A 14 -27.42 -28.85 11.39
N GLY A 15 -28.63 -28.34 11.15
CA GLY A 15 -29.34 -27.45 12.04
C GLY A 15 -29.84 -26.19 11.33
N GLN A 16 -30.33 -25.26 12.13
CA GLN A 16 -30.79 -23.96 11.62
C GLN A 16 -29.64 -23.18 10.96
N ILE A 17 -30.03 -22.34 10.04
CA ILE A 17 -29.05 -21.43 9.38
C ILE A 17 -28.55 -20.44 10.41
N VAL A 18 -27.24 -20.45 10.59
CA VAL A 18 -26.52 -19.49 11.45
C VAL A 18 -25.70 -18.59 10.56
N VAL A 19 -25.88 -17.28 10.73
CA VAL A 19 -25.12 -16.23 10.01
C VAL A 19 -24.22 -15.52 11.02
N ASN A 20 -22.95 -15.37 10.65
CA ASN A 20 -21.98 -14.61 11.43
C ASN A 20 -21.37 -13.54 10.55
N GLY A 21 -21.14 -12.36 11.13
CA GLY A 21 -20.44 -11.26 10.49
C GLY A 21 -19.39 -10.67 11.43
N SER A 22 -18.31 -10.17 10.84
CA SER A 22 -17.32 -9.41 11.57
C SER A 22 -16.76 -8.28 10.69
N ALA A 23 -16.39 -7.18 11.33
CA ALA A 23 -15.70 -6.07 10.71
C ALA A 23 -14.54 -5.65 11.59
N SER A 24 -13.42 -5.30 11.00
CA SER A 24 -12.27 -4.70 11.68
C SER A 24 -11.69 -3.55 10.89
N VAL A 25 -11.26 -2.52 11.61
CA VAL A 25 -10.58 -1.34 11.04
C VAL A 25 -9.32 -1.11 11.86
N GLN A 26 -8.22 -0.85 11.16
CA GLN A 26 -6.93 -0.52 11.75
C GLN A 26 -6.37 0.71 11.05
N ILE A 27 -5.77 1.60 11.83
CA ILE A 27 -5.11 2.81 11.35
C ILE A 27 -3.62 2.65 11.64
N ASP A 28 -2.81 2.79 10.60
CA ASP A 28 -1.35 2.63 10.67
C ASP A 28 -0.67 3.97 10.45
N ASN A 29 0.24 4.33 11.37
CA ASN A 29 1.06 5.52 11.26
C ASN A 29 2.54 5.16 11.43
N SER A 30 3.40 5.82 10.67
CA SER A 30 4.84 5.65 10.78
C SER A 30 5.35 6.41 12.00
N VAL A 31 5.75 5.69 13.07
CA VAL A 31 6.20 6.28 14.34
C VAL A 31 7.72 6.27 14.52
N ARG A 32 8.44 5.45 13.76
CA ARG A 32 9.91 5.31 13.85
C ARG A 32 10.54 5.60 12.49
N ILE A 33 10.66 6.88 12.19
CA ILE A 33 11.32 7.36 10.98
C ILE A 33 12.78 7.67 11.31
N PRO A 34 13.76 7.19 10.55
CA PRO A 34 15.16 7.58 10.71
C PRO A 34 15.31 9.10 10.62
N LYS A 35 16.08 9.66 11.54
CA LYS A 35 16.37 11.10 11.52
C LYS A 35 17.31 11.42 10.38
N ILE A 36 16.91 12.35 9.53
CA ILE A 36 17.75 12.89 8.46
C ILE A 36 18.47 14.12 8.99
N GLN A 37 19.71 14.31 8.56
CA GLN A 37 20.48 15.50 8.88
C GLN A 37 19.78 16.77 8.35
N GLN A 38 19.87 17.88 9.08
CA GLN A 38 19.21 19.15 8.75
C GLN A 38 20.20 20.33 8.71
N LYS A 39 21.49 20.05 8.57
CA LYS A 39 22.54 21.04 8.72
C LYS A 39 23.32 21.34 7.44
N TYR A 40 23.41 20.34 6.54
CA TYR A 40 24.27 20.45 5.36
C TYR A 40 23.42 20.48 4.09
N ALA A 41 23.80 21.36 3.18
CA ALA A 41 23.21 21.49 1.86
C ALA A 41 23.49 20.26 0.97
N PRO A 42 22.79 20.13 -0.16
CA PRO A 42 23.14 19.13 -1.18
C PRO A 42 24.59 19.28 -1.62
N GLY A 43 25.25 18.17 -1.88
CA GLY A 43 26.63 18.18 -2.33
C GLY A 43 27.44 17.00 -1.86
N ASN A 44 28.72 17.07 -2.05
CA ASN A 44 29.66 16.03 -1.65
C ASN A 44 30.99 16.63 -1.19
N LEU A 45 31.62 16.02 -0.21
CA LEU A 45 32.92 16.42 0.33
C LEU A 45 32.99 17.91 0.74
N GLY A 46 31.89 18.48 1.22
CA GLY A 46 31.78 19.88 1.60
C GLY A 46 31.55 20.86 0.46
N PHE A 47 31.51 20.39 -0.80
CA PHE A 47 31.22 21.23 -1.95
C PHE A 47 29.75 21.16 -2.32
N TYR A 48 29.14 22.31 -2.58
CA TYR A 48 27.77 22.41 -3.06
C TYR A 48 27.64 21.80 -4.46
N LYS A 49 26.63 20.96 -4.63
CA LYS A 49 26.24 20.42 -5.92
C LYS A 49 24.73 20.39 -5.98
N GLU A 50 24.15 21.30 -6.74
CA GLU A 50 22.71 21.51 -6.83
C GLU A 50 21.93 20.26 -7.18
N ASN A 51 22.50 19.40 -8.00
CA ASN A 51 21.88 18.18 -8.52
C ASN A 51 22.33 16.91 -7.78
N SER A 52 22.86 17.04 -6.58
CA SER A 52 23.27 15.89 -5.80
C SER A 52 22.03 15.28 -5.11
N VAL A 53 21.33 14.40 -5.80
CA VAL A 53 20.25 13.56 -5.24
C VAL A 53 20.77 12.48 -4.29
N THR A 54 22.08 12.34 -4.16
CA THR A 54 22.71 11.25 -3.38
C THR A 54 23.42 11.71 -2.12
N GLY A 55 23.28 12.97 -1.70
CA GLY A 55 23.99 13.35 -0.51
C GLY A 55 23.73 14.76 0.02
N GLY A 56 23.45 14.84 1.29
CA GLY A 56 23.47 16.07 2.08
C GLY A 56 24.83 16.30 2.73
N TRP A 57 25.93 16.19 1.96
CA TRP A 57 27.30 16.35 2.44
C TRP A 57 28.00 17.55 1.78
N GLY A 58 27.20 18.53 1.40
CA GLY A 58 27.68 19.83 0.92
C GLY A 58 28.11 20.76 2.06
N PRO A 59 28.23 22.07 1.82
CA PRO A 59 28.54 23.04 2.85
C PRO A 59 27.40 23.17 3.87
N LEU A 60 27.69 23.80 5.01
CA LEU A 60 26.67 24.19 5.97
C LEU A 60 25.61 25.08 5.30
N LEU A 61 24.35 24.84 5.62
CA LEU A 61 23.26 25.71 5.21
C LEU A 61 23.48 27.13 5.76
N LYS A 62 23.12 28.11 4.97
CA LYS A 62 23.17 29.52 5.39
C LYS A 62 22.07 29.78 6.42
N GLU A 63 22.31 30.75 7.29
CA GLU A 63 21.30 31.18 8.26
C GLU A 63 20.05 31.68 7.52
N GLY A 64 18.88 31.17 7.95
CA GLY A 64 17.60 31.45 7.31
C GLY A 64 17.27 30.62 6.07
N GLU A 65 18.14 29.72 5.63
CA GLU A 65 17.84 28.80 4.54
C GLU A 65 16.75 27.80 4.94
N LYS A 66 15.74 27.67 4.09
CA LYS A 66 14.56 26.86 4.39
C LYS A 66 14.87 25.38 4.19
N THR A 67 14.43 24.56 5.15
CA THR A 67 14.52 23.10 5.06
C THR A 67 13.13 22.47 5.15
N TYR A 68 13.01 21.23 4.62
CA TYR A 68 11.75 20.50 4.52
C TYR A 68 11.89 19.11 5.14
N ASP A 69 10.87 18.68 5.86
CA ASP A 69 10.73 17.30 6.31
C ASP A 69 10.12 16.45 5.18
N ASN A 70 10.95 16.12 4.20
CA ASN A 70 10.49 15.38 3.02
C ASN A 70 9.98 13.98 3.36
N VAL A 71 10.57 13.31 4.33
CA VAL A 71 10.13 11.97 4.76
C VAL A 71 8.79 12.02 5.47
N GLY A 72 8.66 12.92 6.46
CA GLY A 72 7.40 13.09 7.19
C GLY A 72 6.26 13.57 6.28
N ASN A 73 6.57 14.42 5.30
CA ASN A 73 5.58 14.90 4.34
C ASN A 73 5.17 13.84 3.28
N PHE A 74 6.02 12.86 3.02
CA PHE A 74 5.73 11.79 2.06
C PHE A 74 4.86 10.70 2.66
N LEU A 75 5.15 10.30 3.90
CA LEU A 75 4.43 9.20 4.55
C LEU A 75 3.05 9.67 5.01
N GLY A 76 2.04 8.92 4.59
CA GLY A 76 0.65 9.14 4.98
C GLY A 76 0.23 8.26 6.15
N THR A 77 -1.06 8.21 6.35
CA THR A 77 -1.72 7.30 7.29
C THR A 77 -2.28 6.12 6.50
N GLY A 78 -1.90 4.92 6.88
CA GLY A 78 -2.45 3.68 6.32
C GLY A 78 -3.81 3.35 6.93
N LEU A 79 -4.67 2.70 6.15
CA LEU A 79 -5.98 2.25 6.57
C LEU A 79 -6.17 0.79 6.16
N TYR A 80 -6.40 -0.07 7.14
CA TYR A 80 -6.79 -1.45 6.92
C TYR A 80 -8.24 -1.66 7.30
N GLN A 81 -9.01 -2.25 6.41
CA GLN A 81 -10.42 -2.60 6.60
C GLN A 81 -10.64 -4.05 6.22
N LYS A 82 -11.35 -4.80 7.06
CA LYS A 82 -11.70 -6.18 6.79
C LYS A 82 -13.14 -6.42 7.17
N TYR A 83 -13.85 -7.07 6.27
CA TYR A 83 -15.25 -7.47 6.41
C TYR A 83 -15.37 -8.95 6.10
N ASP A 84 -15.97 -9.71 7.00
CA ASP A 84 -16.24 -11.12 6.83
C ASP A 84 -17.72 -11.38 7.13
N VAL A 85 -18.35 -12.16 6.28
CA VAL A 85 -19.67 -12.71 6.53
C VAL A 85 -19.68 -14.20 6.17
N ASN A 86 -20.32 -15.00 6.97
CA ASN A 86 -20.50 -16.41 6.64
C ASN A 86 -21.85 -16.92 7.15
N ALA A 87 -22.37 -17.91 6.43
CA ALA A 87 -23.58 -18.61 6.76
C ALA A 87 -23.36 -20.12 6.70
N SER A 88 -23.92 -20.86 7.62
CA SER A 88 -23.90 -22.33 7.61
C SER A 88 -25.21 -22.88 8.13
N GLY A 89 -25.66 -23.98 7.55
CA GLY A 89 -26.87 -24.64 7.97
C GLY A 89 -27.18 -25.85 7.11
N GLY A 90 -28.29 -26.53 7.40
CA GLY A 90 -28.75 -27.63 6.59
C GLY A 90 -29.50 -28.72 7.37
N THR A 91 -29.77 -29.79 6.67
CA THR A 91 -30.43 -31.00 7.17
C THR A 91 -29.45 -32.15 7.24
N ASP A 92 -29.89 -33.32 7.74
CA ASP A 92 -29.06 -34.53 7.74
C ASP A 92 -28.65 -35.02 6.36
N LYS A 93 -29.42 -34.64 5.32
CA LYS A 93 -29.12 -35.01 3.93
C LYS A 93 -28.38 -33.95 3.17
N PHE A 94 -28.48 -32.67 3.55
CA PHE A 94 -27.84 -31.58 2.83
C PHE A 94 -27.36 -30.52 3.83
N THR A 95 -26.06 -30.20 3.77
CA THR A 95 -25.49 -29.08 4.51
C THR A 95 -24.74 -28.13 3.59
N ALA A 96 -24.83 -26.86 3.88
CA ALA A 96 -24.13 -25.83 3.10
C ALA A 96 -23.37 -24.87 4.01
N TYR A 97 -22.29 -24.36 3.50
CA TYR A 97 -21.51 -23.26 4.07
C TYR A 97 -21.19 -22.27 2.96
N ALA A 98 -21.48 -21.01 3.21
CA ALA A 98 -21.10 -19.91 2.35
C ALA A 98 -20.32 -18.86 3.15
N SER A 99 -19.28 -18.29 2.56
CA SER A 99 -18.60 -17.15 3.16
C SER A 99 -18.15 -16.16 2.10
N PHE A 100 -18.16 -14.90 2.50
CA PHE A 100 -17.62 -13.78 1.72
C PHE A 100 -16.69 -12.98 2.63
N ASN A 101 -15.54 -12.59 2.10
CA ASN A 101 -14.61 -11.70 2.78
C ASN A 101 -14.12 -10.62 1.82
N TYR A 102 -13.96 -9.42 2.37
CA TYR A 102 -13.35 -8.30 1.68
C TYR A 102 -12.31 -7.66 2.58
N THR A 103 -11.13 -7.41 2.05
CA THR A 103 -10.05 -6.71 2.74
C THR A 103 -9.56 -5.59 1.85
N SER A 104 -9.51 -4.38 2.40
CA SER A 104 -8.90 -3.22 1.78
C SER A 104 -7.76 -2.75 2.66
N THR A 105 -6.62 -2.51 2.07
CA THR A 105 -5.43 -2.00 2.73
C THR A 105 -4.88 -0.85 1.91
N ASP A 106 -4.86 0.33 2.50
CA ASP A 106 -4.10 1.47 1.99
C ASP A 106 -2.85 1.61 2.84
N GLY A 107 -1.68 1.63 2.22
CA GLY A 107 -0.38 1.72 2.89
C GLY A 107 -0.07 3.12 3.41
N VAL A 108 0.98 3.23 4.22
CA VAL A 108 1.52 4.53 4.65
C VAL A 108 2.31 5.23 3.53
N VAL A 109 2.73 4.50 2.52
CA VAL A 109 3.33 5.03 1.30
C VAL A 109 2.20 5.40 0.33
N PRO A 110 2.22 6.61 -0.27
CA PRO A 110 1.19 7.01 -1.23
C PRO A 110 1.01 5.99 -2.36
N GLU A 111 -0.25 5.71 -2.71
CA GLU A 111 -0.65 4.77 -3.77
C GLU A 111 -0.28 3.29 -3.55
N ASP A 112 0.26 2.94 -2.38
CA ASP A 112 0.45 1.55 -1.99
C ASP A 112 -0.87 1.00 -1.46
N TYR A 113 -1.46 0.04 -2.18
CA TYR A 113 -2.73 -0.55 -1.78
C TYR A 113 -2.82 -2.03 -2.11
N LYS A 114 -3.68 -2.72 -1.36
CA LYS A 114 -4.07 -4.10 -1.63
C LYS A 114 -5.53 -4.32 -1.31
N ASN A 115 -6.31 -4.64 -2.33
CA ASN A 115 -7.71 -5.02 -2.20
C ASN A 115 -7.86 -6.50 -2.51
N ARG A 116 -8.52 -7.24 -1.62
CA ARG A 116 -8.75 -8.67 -1.79
C ARG A 116 -10.20 -9.00 -1.49
N MET A 117 -10.83 -9.69 -2.41
CA MET A 117 -12.16 -10.25 -2.27
C MET A 117 -12.08 -11.78 -2.34
N GLY A 118 -12.80 -12.46 -1.48
CA GLY A 118 -12.90 -13.91 -1.49
C GLY A 118 -14.32 -14.38 -1.25
N ALA A 119 -14.75 -15.40 -1.97
CA ALA A 119 -16.00 -16.07 -1.78
C ALA A 119 -15.77 -17.59 -1.76
N LEU A 120 -16.36 -18.28 -0.77
CA LEU A 120 -16.28 -19.72 -0.64
C LEU A 120 -17.69 -20.28 -0.46
N LEU A 121 -18.00 -21.28 -1.27
CA LEU A 121 -19.20 -22.08 -1.18
C LEU A 121 -18.79 -23.55 -0.97
N LYS A 122 -19.42 -24.21 0.00
CA LYS A 122 -19.29 -25.64 0.23
C LYS A 122 -20.66 -26.25 0.43
N ALA A 123 -20.89 -27.38 -0.19
CA ALA A 123 -22.09 -28.15 -0.02
C ALA A 123 -21.73 -29.62 0.19
N THR A 124 -22.44 -30.25 1.08
CA THR A 124 -22.38 -31.70 1.29
C THR A 124 -23.78 -32.27 1.11
N PHE A 125 -23.92 -33.26 0.26
CA PHE A 125 -25.16 -33.98 0.00
C PHE A 125 -24.95 -35.45 0.30
N THR A 126 -25.81 -35.98 1.16
CA THR A 126 -25.77 -37.38 1.63
C THR A 126 -27.11 -38.04 1.32
N PRO A 127 -27.36 -38.47 0.06
CA PRO A 127 -28.63 -39.08 -0.35
C PRO A 127 -28.93 -40.39 0.34
N SER A 128 -27.90 -41.14 0.73
CA SER A 128 -28.00 -42.41 1.42
C SER A 128 -26.82 -42.64 2.36
N LYS A 129 -26.86 -43.63 3.22
CA LYS A 129 -25.74 -44.01 4.10
C LYS A 129 -24.47 -44.41 3.40
N TRP A 130 -24.56 -44.74 2.12
CA TRP A 130 -23.47 -45.23 1.30
C TRP A 130 -22.84 -44.16 0.38
N VAL A 131 -23.53 -43.02 0.24
CA VAL A 131 -23.11 -41.98 -0.73
C VAL A 131 -23.05 -40.64 -0.05
N LYS A 132 -21.87 -40.01 -0.12
CA LYS A 132 -21.63 -38.64 0.34
C LYS A 132 -20.94 -37.88 -0.76
N ILE A 133 -21.53 -36.79 -1.23
CA ILE A 133 -21.03 -35.90 -2.24
C ILE A 133 -20.63 -34.57 -1.61
N ASN A 134 -19.39 -34.15 -1.82
CA ASN A 134 -18.90 -32.87 -1.36
C ASN A 134 -18.54 -32.00 -2.57
N ALA A 135 -19.06 -30.78 -2.62
CA ALA A 135 -18.74 -29.77 -3.60
C ALA A 135 -18.14 -28.54 -2.92
N SER A 136 -17.14 -27.94 -3.55
CA SER A 136 -16.53 -26.72 -3.05
C SER A 136 -16.17 -25.80 -4.21
N LEU A 137 -16.58 -24.52 -4.10
CA LEU A 137 -16.22 -23.47 -5.02
C LEU A 137 -15.50 -22.37 -4.22
N ASN A 138 -14.31 -22.02 -4.63
CA ASN A 138 -13.53 -20.95 -4.02
C ASN A 138 -13.13 -19.91 -5.10
N TYR A 139 -13.50 -18.67 -4.86
CA TYR A 139 -13.14 -17.55 -5.73
C TYR A 139 -12.34 -16.53 -4.94
N ILE A 140 -11.23 -16.07 -5.50
CA ILE A 140 -10.38 -15.04 -4.92
C ILE A 140 -9.97 -14.08 -6.01
N ASP A 141 -10.20 -12.79 -5.79
CA ASP A 141 -9.67 -11.70 -6.58
C ASP A 141 -8.78 -10.82 -5.71
N THR A 142 -7.63 -10.43 -6.26
CA THR A 142 -6.67 -9.56 -5.55
C THR A 142 -6.14 -8.53 -6.52
N LYS A 143 -6.27 -7.26 -6.13
CA LYS A 143 -5.66 -6.12 -6.80
C LYS A 143 -4.70 -5.47 -5.83
N SER A 144 -3.48 -5.25 -6.27
CA SER A 144 -2.47 -4.59 -5.43
C SER A 144 -1.55 -3.73 -6.28
N ARG A 145 -1.10 -2.65 -5.68
CA ARG A 145 -0.01 -1.84 -6.17
C ARG A 145 0.94 -1.64 -4.99
N SER A 146 2.22 -1.81 -5.22
CA SER A 146 3.25 -1.56 -4.24
C SER A 146 4.32 -0.69 -4.87
N PHE A 147 4.63 0.38 -4.20
CA PHE A 147 5.78 1.20 -4.53
C PHE A 147 7.06 0.46 -4.14
N GLY A 148 7.99 0.31 -5.07
CA GLY A 148 9.23 -0.44 -4.88
C GLY A 148 10.29 0.30 -4.06
N ASN A 149 11.37 0.77 -4.71
CA ASN A 149 12.58 1.29 -4.05
C ASN A 149 12.55 2.80 -3.72
N GLU A 150 11.41 3.47 -3.77
CA GLU A 150 11.28 4.94 -3.64
C GLU A 150 11.72 5.46 -2.27
N MET A 151 11.68 4.62 -1.24
CA MET A 151 12.14 5.00 0.11
C MET A 151 13.60 5.46 0.11
N SER A 152 14.48 4.85 -0.68
CA SER A 152 15.87 5.30 -0.79
C SER A 152 15.99 6.70 -1.37
N THR A 153 15.18 7.00 -2.38
CA THR A 153 15.12 8.33 -3.01
C THR A 153 14.65 9.39 -2.02
N ILE A 154 13.64 9.06 -1.20
CA ILE A 154 13.12 9.98 -0.18
C ILE A 154 14.18 10.33 0.85
N TYR A 155 14.93 9.34 1.34
CA TYR A 155 15.99 9.54 2.33
C TYR A 155 17.19 10.30 1.78
N THR A 156 17.42 10.25 0.48
CA THR A 156 18.53 10.96 -0.17
C THR A 156 18.11 12.30 -0.79
N TRP A 157 16.83 12.65 -0.69
CA TRP A 157 16.32 13.91 -1.23
C TRP A 157 16.94 15.11 -0.51
N PRO A 158 17.34 16.17 -1.25
CA PRO A 158 17.91 17.38 -0.68
C PRO A 158 16.95 18.03 0.32
N ILE A 159 17.43 18.33 1.51
CA ILE A 159 16.57 18.88 2.59
C ILE A 159 16.09 20.30 2.32
N ASN A 160 16.80 21.08 1.50
CA ASN A 160 16.42 22.42 1.08
C ASN A 160 15.53 22.45 -0.17
N ASN A 161 15.15 21.28 -0.69
CA ASN A 161 14.24 21.15 -1.82
C ASN A 161 12.94 20.45 -1.38
N ASP A 162 11.80 21.10 -1.64
CA ASP A 162 10.49 20.54 -1.28
C ASP A 162 10.07 19.44 -2.27
N MET A 163 10.03 18.21 -1.81
CA MET A 163 9.63 17.06 -2.61
C MET A 163 8.16 17.13 -3.08
N ARG A 164 7.31 17.90 -2.38
CA ARG A 164 5.88 18.05 -2.71
C ARG A 164 5.63 18.84 -4.00
N VAL A 165 6.65 19.48 -4.56
CA VAL A 165 6.55 20.22 -5.84
C VAL A 165 6.52 19.25 -7.03
N TYR A 166 5.62 18.29 -6.98
CA TYR A 166 5.36 17.33 -8.07
C TYR A 166 4.02 17.55 -8.75
N LYS A 167 3.19 18.44 -8.20
CA LYS A 167 1.88 18.80 -8.78
C LYS A 167 1.86 20.28 -9.15
N THR A 168 1.23 20.57 -10.28
CA THR A 168 0.90 21.95 -10.64
C THR A 168 -0.15 22.53 -9.68
N PRO A 169 -0.34 23.86 -9.64
CA PRO A 169 -1.41 24.50 -8.89
C PRO A 169 -2.81 23.96 -9.22
N LEU A 170 -3.00 23.39 -10.40
CA LEU A 170 -4.24 22.74 -10.84
C LEU A 170 -4.36 21.28 -10.37
N GLY A 171 -3.43 20.79 -9.56
CA GLY A 171 -3.42 19.43 -9.02
C GLY A 171 -2.95 18.35 -10.00
N LYS A 172 -2.57 18.72 -11.22
CA LYS A 172 -1.98 17.78 -12.19
C LYS A 172 -0.52 17.50 -11.87
N PRO A 173 -0.02 16.29 -12.16
CA PRO A 173 1.41 16.00 -12.07
C PRO A 173 2.21 16.98 -12.93
N VAL A 174 3.39 17.35 -12.47
CA VAL A 174 4.33 18.17 -13.25
C VAL A 174 4.81 17.41 -14.48
N TYR A 175 4.85 16.09 -14.37
CA TYR A 175 5.15 15.16 -15.45
C TYR A 175 3.91 14.35 -15.78
N SER A 176 3.52 14.26 -17.05
CA SER A 176 2.40 13.46 -17.52
C SER A 176 2.88 12.36 -18.47
N ILE A 177 2.58 11.13 -18.15
CA ILE A 177 2.82 9.98 -19.03
C ILE A 177 1.84 9.99 -20.20
N GLU A 178 0.64 10.52 -20.00
CA GLU A 178 -0.40 10.62 -21.03
C GLU A 178 0.03 11.47 -22.22
N ASP A 179 0.88 12.47 -21.98
CA ASP A 179 1.43 13.36 -23.01
C ASP A 179 2.74 12.83 -23.62
N GLY A 180 2.98 11.54 -23.59
CA GLY A 180 4.17 10.91 -24.13
C GLY A 180 5.43 11.12 -23.28
N GLY A 181 5.25 11.32 -21.98
CA GLY A 181 6.35 11.48 -21.04
C GLY A 181 7.00 12.86 -21.09
N ARG A 182 6.31 13.86 -21.59
CA ARG A 182 6.80 15.23 -21.62
C ARG A 182 6.32 16.02 -20.42
N TYR A 183 7.15 16.93 -19.95
CA TYR A 183 6.81 17.86 -18.88
C TYR A 183 6.00 19.01 -19.44
N ASP A 184 4.70 19.05 -19.20
CA ASP A 184 3.82 20.13 -19.70
C ASP A 184 4.24 21.52 -19.20
N ASN A 185 4.84 21.58 -18.02
CA ASN A 185 5.28 22.81 -17.39
C ASN A 185 6.80 22.87 -17.21
N TRP A 186 7.57 22.14 -18.04
CA TRP A 186 9.01 22.10 -17.94
C TRP A 186 9.67 23.50 -17.90
N ASN A 187 9.18 24.40 -18.73
CA ASN A 187 9.72 25.77 -18.81
C ASN A 187 9.34 26.65 -17.61
N ALA A 188 8.31 26.29 -16.87
CA ALA A 188 7.88 27.00 -15.66
C ALA A 188 8.62 26.52 -14.41
N LEU A 189 9.37 25.42 -14.50
CA LEU A 189 10.13 24.89 -13.38
C LEU A 189 11.52 25.58 -13.31
N THR A 190 12.00 25.80 -12.08
CA THR A 190 13.40 26.11 -11.84
C THR A 190 14.26 24.89 -12.17
N ASP A 191 15.55 25.07 -12.45
CA ASP A 191 16.43 23.95 -12.79
C ASP A 191 16.52 22.91 -11.68
N ALA A 192 16.48 23.33 -10.42
CA ALA A 192 16.39 22.42 -9.26
C ALA A 192 15.11 21.57 -9.29
N ASN A 193 13.97 22.19 -9.62
CA ASN A 193 12.68 21.48 -9.69
C ASN A 193 12.58 20.55 -10.91
N LYS A 194 13.22 20.87 -12.02
CA LYS A 194 13.32 19.99 -13.20
C LYS A 194 14.02 18.69 -12.86
N ILE A 195 15.10 18.78 -12.10
CA ILE A 195 15.86 17.61 -11.68
C ILE A 195 15.08 16.81 -10.65
N ALA A 196 14.48 17.51 -9.70
CA ALA A 196 13.62 16.90 -8.69
C ALA A 196 12.44 16.15 -9.34
N ALA A 197 11.80 16.73 -10.35
CA ALA A 197 10.71 16.10 -11.09
C ALA A 197 11.13 14.79 -11.78
N GLY A 198 12.35 14.73 -12.31
CA GLY A 198 12.89 13.53 -13.00
C GLY A 198 13.21 12.36 -12.10
N VAL A 199 13.24 12.55 -10.77
CA VAL A 199 13.59 11.52 -9.78
C VAL A 199 12.62 11.47 -8.60
N SER A 200 11.50 12.16 -8.70
CA SER A 200 10.50 12.19 -7.64
C SER A 200 9.90 10.80 -7.40
N PRO A 201 9.77 10.35 -6.14
CA PRO A 201 9.15 9.08 -5.79
C PRO A 201 7.64 9.05 -6.06
N TYR A 202 7.06 10.16 -6.49
CA TYR A 202 5.65 10.24 -6.87
C TYR A 202 5.37 9.90 -8.33
N TRP A 203 6.39 9.43 -9.08
CA TRP A 203 6.30 9.02 -10.49
C TRP A 203 6.25 7.53 -10.71
#